data_db5aff96d4c29955bad3f1e76fc63791
#
_entry.id   db5aff96d4c29955bad3f1e76fc63791
#
_cell.length_a   1.000
_cell.length_b   1.000
_cell.length_c   1.000
_cell.angle_alpha   90.00
_cell.angle_beta   90.00
_cell.angle_gamma   90.00
#
_symmetry.space_group_name_H-M   'P 1'
#
loop_
_entity.id
_entity.type
_entity.pdbx_description
1 polymer ?
#
loop_
_entity_poly.entity_id
_entity_poly.type
_entity_poly.pdbx_seq_one_letter_code
_entity_poly.pdbx_strand_id
1 'polypeptide(L)'
;AQTAQLQDELTGALIGLARATVGDTLATEETWNVMITGLFATLTNVSFDDAAIREQIAAVHRAKDALVPQCQSCGAPCGRNDDYDLRQLWEEPDEDIRSLKSLILFGLRGMAAYAYHAMVLGYRDAAIDTFFSEALCKVGEAFPMEELLQRL
;
A
#
# COMPACT_ATOMS: atom_id res chain seq x y z
N ALA A 1 3.59 -7.53 -19.82
CA ALA A 1 3.66 -6.06 -19.77
C ALA A 1 2.43 -5.46 -19.07
N GLN A 2 1.22 -5.85 -19.48
CA GLN A 2 -0.02 -5.31 -18.88
C GLN A 2 -0.18 -5.72 -17.41
N THR A 3 0.11 -6.95 -17.08
CA THR A 3 0.05 -7.45 -15.70
C THR A 3 1.01 -6.70 -14.78
N ALA A 4 2.23 -6.43 -15.24
CA ALA A 4 3.21 -5.65 -14.48
C ALA A 4 2.73 -4.22 -14.22
N GLN A 5 2.09 -3.60 -15.22
CA GLN A 5 1.50 -2.27 -15.08
C GLN A 5 0.37 -2.27 -14.03
N LEU A 6 -0.51 -3.27 -14.06
CA LEU A 6 -1.57 -3.42 -13.08
C LEU A 6 -1.04 -3.66 -11.67
N GLN A 7 0.04 -4.41 -11.52
CA GLN A 7 0.70 -4.60 -10.23
C GLN A 7 1.28 -3.29 -9.69
N ASP A 8 1.84 -2.46 -10.57
CA ASP A 8 2.33 -1.13 -10.20
C ASP A 8 1.17 -0.20 -9.80
N GLU A 9 0.06 -0.24 -10.51
CA GLU A 9 -1.15 0.51 -10.15
C GLU A 9 -1.70 0.07 -8.79
N LEU A 10 -1.73 -1.24 -8.53
CA LEU A 10 -2.15 -1.77 -7.24
C LEU A 10 -1.21 -1.32 -6.11
N THR A 11 0.08 -1.34 -6.35
CA THR A 11 1.07 -0.84 -5.37
C THR A 11 0.83 0.64 -5.07
N GLY A 12 0.60 1.45 -6.10
CA GLY A 12 0.29 2.87 -5.93
C GLY A 12 -1.01 3.11 -5.16
N ALA A 13 -2.03 2.32 -5.42
CA ALA A 13 -3.30 2.37 -4.69
C ALA A 13 -3.12 2.00 -3.22
N LEU A 14 -2.29 0.99 -2.92
CA LEU A 14 -1.97 0.59 -1.55
C LEU A 14 -1.24 1.68 -0.78
N ILE A 15 -0.34 2.40 -1.42
CA ILE A 15 0.31 3.57 -0.81
C ILE A 15 -0.72 4.66 -0.50
N GLY A 16 -1.67 4.91 -1.42
CA GLY A 16 -2.79 5.82 -1.18
C GLY A 16 -3.66 5.40 0.02
N LEU A 17 -3.97 4.11 0.12
CA LEU A 17 -4.70 3.56 1.28
C LEU A 17 -3.91 3.74 2.58
N ALA A 18 -2.61 3.45 2.56
CA ALA A 18 -1.75 3.61 3.72
C ALA A 18 -1.74 5.06 4.24
N ARG A 19 -1.67 6.03 3.35
CA ARG A 19 -1.76 7.45 3.70
C ARG A 19 -3.09 7.79 4.39
N ALA A 20 -4.19 7.16 3.96
CA ALA A 20 -5.50 7.37 4.56
C ALA A 20 -5.62 6.75 5.95
N THR A 21 -4.83 5.73 6.27
CA THR A 21 -4.87 5.05 7.57
C THR A 21 -4.01 5.71 8.64
N VAL A 22 -2.99 6.48 8.24
CA VAL A 22 -2.07 7.12 9.21
C VAL A 22 -2.79 8.22 9.98
N GLY A 23 -2.84 8.06 11.30
CA GLY A 23 -3.52 8.98 12.21
C GLY A 23 -5.03 8.89 12.18
N ASP A 24 -5.60 7.91 11.46
CA ASP A 24 -7.04 7.72 11.35
C ASP A 24 -7.50 6.59 12.29
N THR A 25 -8.55 6.87 13.06
CA THR A 25 -9.18 5.90 13.95
C THR A 25 -10.29 5.09 13.28
N LEU A 26 -10.64 5.41 12.02
CA LEU A 26 -11.69 4.73 11.27
C LEU A 26 -11.24 3.43 10.60
N ALA A 27 -9.93 3.15 10.58
CA ALA A 27 -9.40 1.92 10.03
C ALA A 27 -9.96 0.71 10.78
N THR A 28 -10.50 -0.24 10.03
CA THR A 28 -11.12 -1.46 10.56
C THR A 28 -10.26 -2.68 10.22
N GLU A 29 -10.61 -3.83 10.77
CA GLU A 29 -10.00 -5.10 10.38
C GLU A 29 -10.07 -5.33 8.87
N GLU A 30 -11.19 -4.97 8.24
CA GLU A 30 -11.38 -5.04 6.79
C GLU A 30 -10.33 -4.20 6.03
N THR A 31 -10.01 -3.00 6.54
CA THR A 31 -8.98 -2.13 5.96
C THR A 31 -7.63 -2.85 5.88
N TRP A 32 -7.23 -3.47 6.97
CA TRP A 32 -5.95 -4.19 7.06
C TRP A 32 -5.95 -5.46 6.21
N ASN A 33 -7.06 -6.18 6.16
CA ASN A 33 -7.22 -7.36 5.31
C ASN A 33 -7.04 -7.01 3.83
N VAL A 34 -7.64 -5.92 3.38
CA VAL A 34 -7.51 -5.42 2.01
C VAL A 34 -6.06 -5.03 1.71
N MET A 35 -5.39 -4.37 2.65
CA MET A 35 -3.99 -3.96 2.49
C MET A 35 -3.06 -5.17 2.35
N ILE A 36 -3.18 -6.15 3.23
CA ILE A 36 -2.34 -7.35 3.21
C ILE A 36 -2.62 -8.19 1.97
N THR A 37 -3.88 -8.39 1.62
CA THR A 37 -4.28 -9.14 0.41
C THR A 37 -3.78 -8.44 -0.84
N GLY A 38 -3.89 -7.12 -0.91
CA GLY A 38 -3.38 -6.33 -2.03
C GLY A 38 -1.87 -6.45 -2.19
N LEU A 39 -1.11 -6.32 -1.11
CA LEU A 39 0.35 -6.50 -1.15
C LEU A 39 0.74 -7.90 -1.60
N PHE A 40 0.03 -8.92 -1.10
CA PHE A 40 0.24 -10.31 -1.54
C PHE A 40 -0.01 -10.45 -3.05
N ALA A 41 -1.06 -9.81 -3.57
CA ALA A 41 -1.38 -9.84 -4.99
C ALA A 41 -0.34 -9.14 -5.88
N THR A 42 0.52 -8.29 -5.32
CA THR A 42 1.61 -7.66 -6.09
C THR A 42 2.82 -8.57 -6.30
N LEU A 43 2.87 -9.73 -5.66
CA LEU A 43 3.96 -10.69 -5.86
C LEU A 43 3.88 -11.30 -7.25
N THR A 44 5.01 -11.31 -7.96
CA THR A 44 5.08 -11.75 -9.36
C THR A 44 4.85 -13.26 -9.55
N ASN A 45 5.03 -14.04 -8.50
CA ASN A 45 4.90 -15.51 -8.55
C ASN A 45 3.52 -16.01 -8.10
N VAL A 46 2.60 -15.11 -7.81
CA VAL A 46 1.24 -15.46 -7.43
C VAL A 46 0.36 -15.42 -8.67
N SER A 47 -0.41 -16.48 -8.90
CA SER A 47 -1.27 -16.60 -10.08
C SER A 47 -2.52 -15.73 -9.96
N PHE A 48 -2.34 -14.41 -10.05
CA PHE A 48 -3.45 -13.51 -10.22
C PHE A 48 -3.55 -13.11 -11.69
N ASP A 49 -4.73 -13.27 -12.27
CA ASP A 49 -5.00 -12.72 -13.60
C ASP A 49 -5.30 -11.22 -13.53
N ASP A 50 -5.33 -10.57 -14.69
CA ASP A 50 -5.54 -9.13 -14.77
C ASP A 50 -6.89 -8.72 -14.15
N ALA A 51 -7.93 -9.53 -14.31
CA ALA A 51 -9.24 -9.24 -13.72
C ALA A 51 -9.19 -9.29 -12.20
N ALA A 52 -8.48 -10.27 -11.63
CA ALA A 52 -8.30 -10.37 -10.18
C ALA A 52 -7.50 -9.19 -9.61
N ILE A 53 -6.47 -8.73 -10.32
CA ILE A 53 -5.68 -7.56 -9.91
C ILE A 53 -6.55 -6.29 -9.96
N ARG A 54 -7.34 -6.10 -11.01
CA ARG A 54 -8.28 -4.97 -11.10
C ARG A 54 -9.30 -4.98 -9.97
N GLU A 55 -9.80 -6.14 -9.59
CA GLU A 55 -10.71 -6.26 -8.43
C GLU A 55 -10.00 -5.89 -7.13
N GLN A 56 -8.73 -6.25 -6.96
CA GLN A 56 -7.95 -5.83 -5.80
C GLN A 56 -7.77 -4.30 -5.77
N ILE A 57 -7.49 -3.68 -6.90
CA ILE A 57 -7.41 -2.22 -7.00
C ILE A 57 -8.74 -1.58 -6.60
N ALA A 58 -9.86 -2.10 -7.09
CA ALA A 58 -11.18 -1.62 -6.73
C ALA A 58 -11.47 -1.79 -5.23
N ALA A 59 -11.07 -2.91 -4.64
CA ALA A 59 -11.22 -3.17 -3.20
C ALA A 59 -10.40 -2.18 -2.36
N VAL A 60 -9.17 -1.88 -2.79
CA VAL A 60 -8.32 -0.87 -2.13
C VAL A 60 -8.96 0.51 -2.20
N HIS A 61 -9.49 0.90 -3.35
CA HIS A 61 -10.17 2.18 -3.51
C HIS A 61 -11.42 2.28 -2.64
N ARG A 62 -12.22 1.22 -2.55
CA ARG A 62 -13.39 1.17 -1.66
C ARG A 62 -12.99 1.33 -0.19
N ALA A 63 -11.94 0.63 0.23
CA ALA A 63 -11.44 0.73 1.60
C ALA A 63 -10.93 2.14 1.92
N LYS A 64 -10.24 2.76 0.98
CA LYS A 64 -9.76 4.14 1.11
C LYS A 64 -10.93 5.13 1.21
N ASP A 65 -11.92 5.01 0.35
CA ASP A 65 -13.07 5.90 0.32
C ASP A 65 -13.87 5.83 1.63
N ALA A 66 -13.91 4.68 2.28
CA ALA A 66 -14.54 4.50 3.58
C ALA A 66 -13.81 5.26 4.71
N LEU A 67 -12.53 5.54 4.55
CA LEU A 67 -11.72 6.25 5.54
C LEU A 67 -11.67 7.75 5.31
N VAL A 68 -11.84 8.20 4.06
CA VAL A 68 -11.76 9.63 3.72
C VAL A 68 -13.05 10.33 4.14
N PRO A 69 -13.00 11.31 5.06
CA PRO A 69 -14.20 12.04 5.47
C PRO A 69 -14.76 12.83 4.28
N GLN A 70 -16.08 12.80 4.14
CA GLN A 70 -16.75 13.62 3.13
C GLN A 70 -16.61 15.09 3.51
N CYS A 71 -16.26 15.90 2.53
CA CYS A 71 -16.23 17.34 2.72
C CYS A 71 -17.66 17.85 2.95
N GLN A 72 -17.88 18.51 4.10
CA GLN A 72 -19.22 19.04 4.44
C GLN A 72 -19.70 20.11 3.46
N SER A 73 -18.79 20.76 2.74
CA SER A 73 -19.12 21.83 1.82
C SER A 73 -19.39 21.37 0.39
N CYS A 74 -18.86 20.22 -0.04
CA CYS A 74 -19.00 19.77 -1.42
C CYS A 74 -19.58 18.35 -1.55
N GLY A 75 -19.74 17.63 -0.45
CA GLY A 75 -20.25 16.26 -0.46
C GLY A 75 -19.34 15.23 -1.14
N ALA A 76 -18.16 15.65 -1.57
CA ALA A 76 -17.19 14.79 -2.22
C ALA A 76 -16.07 14.38 -1.25
N PRO A 77 -15.42 13.24 -1.46
CA PRO A 77 -14.25 12.86 -0.67
C PRO A 77 -13.17 13.94 -0.74
N CYS A 78 -12.59 14.31 0.40
CA CYS A 78 -11.49 15.27 0.42
C CYS A 78 -10.24 14.62 -0.19
N GLY A 79 -9.83 15.10 -1.37
CA GLY A 79 -8.83 14.49 -2.23
C GLY A 79 -7.38 14.60 -1.76
N ARG A 80 -7.11 14.28 -0.49
CA ARG A 80 -5.72 14.31 0.01
C ARG A 80 -4.94 13.02 -0.20
N ASN A 81 -5.59 11.96 -0.64
CA ASN A 81 -5.03 10.63 -0.64
C ASN A 81 -5.14 9.98 -2.01
N ASP A 82 -4.64 10.67 -3.02
CA ASP A 82 -4.53 10.09 -4.35
C ASP A 82 -3.57 8.90 -4.34
N ASP A 83 -3.77 8.01 -5.29
CA ASP A 83 -2.85 6.91 -5.52
C ASP A 83 -1.46 7.45 -5.81
N TYR A 84 -0.45 6.75 -5.33
CA TYR A 84 0.93 7.07 -5.65
C TYR A 84 1.26 6.56 -7.05
N ASP A 85 1.82 7.42 -7.88
CA ASP A 85 2.32 7.02 -9.20
C ASP A 85 3.70 6.38 -9.04
N LEU A 86 3.78 5.07 -9.21
CA LEU A 86 5.01 4.32 -9.00
C LEU A 86 6.15 4.74 -9.94
N ARG A 87 5.83 5.44 -11.04
CA ARG A 87 6.85 6.03 -11.90
C ARG A 87 7.73 7.01 -11.14
N GLN A 88 7.19 7.72 -10.14
CA GLN A 88 7.97 8.62 -9.28
C GLN A 88 9.09 7.88 -8.53
N LEU A 89 8.87 6.63 -8.18
CA LEU A 89 9.90 5.80 -7.55
C LEU A 89 11.03 5.49 -8.56
N TRP A 90 10.65 5.10 -9.77
CA TRP A 90 11.62 4.74 -10.81
C TRP A 90 12.37 5.95 -11.36
N GLU A 91 11.76 7.12 -11.30
CA GLU A 91 12.32 8.40 -11.76
C GLU A 91 13.07 9.16 -10.65
N GLU A 92 13.14 8.60 -9.43
CA GLU A 92 13.94 9.20 -8.35
C GLU A 92 15.39 9.36 -8.78
N PRO A 93 15.89 10.62 -8.83
CA PRO A 93 17.25 10.88 -9.31
C PRO A 93 18.35 10.37 -8.38
N ASP A 94 18.07 10.26 -7.08
CA ASP A 94 19.01 9.68 -6.12
C ASP A 94 18.90 8.16 -6.17
N GLU A 95 19.94 7.52 -6.68
CA GLU A 95 20.00 6.07 -6.84
C GLU A 95 19.90 5.34 -5.50
N ASP A 96 20.49 5.88 -4.45
CA ASP A 96 20.47 5.26 -3.12
C ASP A 96 19.07 5.31 -2.53
N ILE A 97 18.38 6.43 -2.65
CA ILE A 97 16.98 6.56 -2.21
C ILE A 97 16.08 5.62 -3.00
N ARG A 98 16.23 5.55 -4.31
CA ARG A 98 15.47 4.64 -5.16
C ARG A 98 15.69 3.18 -4.76
N SER A 99 16.93 2.80 -4.52
CA SER A 99 17.29 1.45 -4.10
C SER A 99 16.71 1.09 -2.73
N LEU A 100 16.79 2.01 -1.77
CA LEU A 100 16.23 1.79 -0.43
C LEU A 100 14.71 1.65 -0.45
N LYS A 101 14.01 2.50 -1.19
CA LYS A 101 12.56 2.40 -1.35
C LYS A 101 12.15 1.09 -2.00
N SER A 102 12.87 0.67 -3.03
CA SER A 102 12.64 -0.61 -3.71
C SER A 102 12.86 -1.79 -2.77
N LEU A 103 13.87 -1.72 -1.91
CA LEU A 103 14.17 -2.75 -0.92
C LEU A 103 13.06 -2.82 0.16
N ILE A 104 12.56 -1.67 0.60
CA ILE A 104 11.43 -1.62 1.54
C ILE A 104 10.19 -2.27 0.93
N LEU A 105 9.83 -1.95 -0.30
CA LEU A 105 8.71 -2.58 -1.00
C LEU A 105 8.88 -4.09 -1.14
N PHE A 106 10.07 -4.52 -1.52
CA PHE A 106 10.39 -5.95 -1.64
C PHE A 106 10.21 -6.67 -0.30
N GLY A 107 10.73 -6.08 0.78
CA GLY A 107 10.58 -6.62 2.13
C GLY A 107 9.10 -6.67 2.58
N LEU A 108 8.33 -5.62 2.29
CA LEU A 108 6.90 -5.58 2.61
C LEU A 108 6.12 -6.65 1.85
N ARG A 109 6.42 -6.89 0.59
CA ARG A 109 5.81 -7.95 -0.20
C ARG A 109 6.12 -9.33 0.38
N GLY A 110 7.36 -9.56 0.79
CA GLY A 110 7.75 -10.80 1.45
C GLY A 110 7.02 -11.00 2.78
N MET A 111 6.94 -9.97 3.60
CA MET A 111 6.19 -10.00 4.86
C MET A 111 4.69 -10.22 4.62
N ALA A 112 4.14 -9.63 3.57
CA ALA A 112 2.72 -9.77 3.23
C ALA A 112 2.34 -11.22 2.93
N ALA A 113 3.24 -12.01 2.33
CA ALA A 113 3.00 -13.42 2.09
C ALA A 113 2.76 -14.18 3.40
N TYR A 114 3.59 -13.93 4.41
CA TYR A 114 3.40 -14.55 5.74
C TYR A 114 2.18 -13.98 6.47
N ALA A 115 1.99 -12.67 6.42
CA ALA A 115 0.84 -12.02 7.05
C ALA A 115 -0.49 -12.48 6.45
N TYR A 116 -0.54 -12.71 5.13
CA TYR A 116 -1.70 -13.25 4.45
C TYR A 116 -2.06 -14.64 4.95
N HIS A 117 -1.07 -15.52 5.06
CA HIS A 117 -1.31 -16.87 5.59
C HIS A 117 -1.76 -16.85 7.05
N ALA A 118 -1.16 -16.00 7.87
CA ALA A 118 -1.59 -15.82 9.26
C ALA A 118 -3.03 -15.30 9.34
N MET A 119 -3.40 -14.35 8.49
CA MET A 119 -4.75 -13.79 8.40
C MET A 119 -5.77 -14.88 8.04
N VAL A 120 -5.47 -15.72 7.07
CA VAL A 120 -6.34 -16.83 6.66
C VAL A 120 -6.55 -17.80 7.83
N LEU A 121 -5.54 -18.00 8.69
CA LEU A 121 -5.64 -18.83 9.88
C LEU A 121 -6.30 -18.11 11.08
N GLY A 122 -6.71 -16.87 10.92
CA GLY A 122 -7.40 -16.09 11.96
C GLY A 122 -6.48 -15.33 12.92
N TYR A 123 -5.19 -15.25 12.63
CA TYR A 123 -4.24 -14.47 13.43
C TYR A 123 -4.15 -13.03 12.95
N ARG A 124 -4.02 -12.12 13.92
CA ARG A 124 -3.87 -10.69 13.64
C ARG A 124 -3.00 -10.02 14.70
N ASP A 125 -2.13 -9.12 14.25
CA ASP A 125 -1.30 -8.30 15.13
C ASP A 125 -1.39 -6.83 14.67
N ALA A 126 -1.92 -5.97 15.54
CA ALA A 126 -2.10 -4.56 15.26
C ALA A 126 -0.77 -3.83 15.00
N ALA A 127 0.31 -4.26 15.62
CA ALA A 127 1.63 -3.67 15.39
C ALA A 127 2.13 -3.96 13.97
N ILE A 128 1.85 -5.13 13.45
CA ILE A 128 2.19 -5.50 12.06
C ILE A 128 1.36 -4.69 11.08
N ASP A 129 0.06 -4.55 11.31
CA ASP A 129 -0.83 -3.74 10.47
C ASP A 129 -0.34 -2.29 10.39
N THR A 130 -0.03 -1.68 11.53
CA THR A 130 0.51 -0.33 11.60
C THR A 130 1.86 -0.21 10.88
N PHE A 131 2.72 -1.22 11.03
CA PHE A 131 4.02 -1.23 10.34
C PHE A 131 3.85 -1.22 8.82
N PHE A 132 2.95 -2.04 8.26
CA PHE A 132 2.68 -2.02 6.81
C PHE A 132 2.24 -0.64 6.33
N SER A 133 1.31 -0.03 7.06
CA SER A 133 0.79 1.29 6.74
C SER A 133 1.89 2.36 6.75
N GLU A 134 2.67 2.42 7.81
CA GLU A 134 3.75 3.41 7.96
C GLU A 134 4.85 3.22 6.91
N ALA A 135 5.26 1.98 6.65
CA ALA A 135 6.31 1.69 5.68
C ALA A 135 5.89 2.02 4.25
N LEU A 136 4.63 1.72 3.87
CA LEU A 136 4.09 2.12 2.56
C LEU A 136 4.06 3.64 2.40
N CYS A 137 3.67 4.37 3.45
CA CYS A 137 3.72 5.83 3.43
C CYS A 137 5.13 6.36 3.17
N LYS A 138 6.12 5.76 3.79
CA LYS A 138 7.53 6.15 3.61
C LYS A 138 8.01 5.96 2.18
N VAL A 139 7.56 4.91 1.51
CA VAL A 139 7.88 4.70 0.09
C VAL A 139 7.33 5.84 -0.77
N GLY A 140 6.14 6.33 -0.47
CA GLY A 140 5.46 7.38 -1.23
C GLY A 140 5.93 8.79 -0.92
N GLU A 141 6.84 8.99 0.04
CA GLU A 141 7.28 10.32 0.48
C GLU A 141 8.73 10.59 0.12
N ALA A 142 9.11 11.88 0.08
CA ALA A 142 10.50 12.30 -0.06
C ALA A 142 11.13 12.39 1.34
N PHE A 143 11.97 11.42 1.69
CA PHE A 143 12.64 11.36 2.98
C PHE A 143 14.15 11.47 2.85
N PRO A 144 14.83 12.03 3.87
CA PRO A 144 16.26 11.87 4.00
C PRO A 144 16.66 10.39 4.10
N MET A 145 17.81 10.06 3.54
CA MET A 145 18.29 8.67 3.51
C MET A 145 18.36 8.04 4.92
N GLU A 146 18.72 8.81 5.91
CA GLU A 146 18.83 8.37 7.31
C GLU A 146 17.50 7.81 7.84
N GLU A 147 16.39 8.46 7.52
CA GLU A 147 15.06 7.98 7.93
C GLU A 147 14.67 6.68 7.21
N LEU A 148 15.05 6.54 5.94
CA LEU A 148 14.82 5.30 5.19
C LEU A 148 15.61 4.14 5.75
N LEU A 149 16.86 4.37 6.16
CA LEU A 149 17.70 3.32 6.75
C LEU A 149 17.13 2.82 8.09
N GLN A 150 16.48 3.66 8.86
CA GLN A 150 15.84 3.25 10.12
C GLN A 150 14.66 2.28 9.90
N ARG A 151 14.12 2.20 8.69
CA ARG A 151 12.99 1.34 8.33
C ARG A 151 13.41 -0.04 7.78
N LEU A 152 14.67 -0.21 7.54
CA LEU A 152 15.22 -1.48 7.10
C LEU A 152 15.56 -2.38 8.29
#